data_aed90d8120ecf1c1603ca6ce75e7117d
#
_entry.id   aed90d8120ecf1c1603ca6ce75e7117d
#
_cell.length_a   1.000
_cell.length_b   1.000
_cell.length_c   1.000
_cell.angle_alpha   90.00
_cell.angle_beta   90.00
_cell.angle_gamma   90.00
#
_symmetry.space_group_name_H-M   'P 1'
#
loop_
_entity.id
_entity.type
_entity.pdbx_description
1 polymer ?
#
loop_
_entity_poly.entity_id
_entity_poly.type
_entity_poly.pdbx_seq_one_letter_code
_entity_poly.pdbx_strand_id
1 'polypeptide(L)'
;VLGSRGLGDVYKRQFYINDNIVLRTQTSPVQIRVMEKQKPPIRIISPGRVYRSDAVDATHSPLFHQIEGLVVDKGITFADLKGTLETFVKRLYGEDSVVRFRPHHFPFTEPSAEVDVQCFNCKGAGCRLCKNEGWIEILGCGMVHPKVLENCNIDPEEYTGFALGLGLERVAMRRYNIDDMRLFYENDVRFLSQF
;
A
#
# COMPACT_ATOMS: atom_id res chain seq x y z
N VAL A 1 -16.42 -13.08 -5.04
CA VAL A 1 -17.59 -12.21 -4.79
C VAL A 1 -17.40 -11.58 -3.42
N LEU A 2 -16.87 -10.39 -3.38
CA LEU A 2 -16.71 -9.60 -2.16
C LEU A 2 -18.09 -9.08 -1.76
N GLY A 3 -18.58 -9.49 -0.60
CA GLY A 3 -19.88 -9.08 -0.08
C GLY A 3 -19.99 -7.56 0.07
N SER A 4 -21.19 -7.05 -0.11
CA SER A 4 -21.59 -5.65 -0.29
C SER A 4 -21.43 -4.71 0.92
N ARG A 5 -20.65 -5.04 1.94
CA ARG A 5 -20.41 -4.17 3.10
C ARG A 5 -19.07 -3.45 2.96
N GLY A 6 -19.11 -2.17 2.70
CA GLY A 6 -17.94 -1.29 2.59
C GLY A 6 -17.50 -0.95 1.16
N LEU A 7 -18.20 -1.41 0.13
CA LEU A 7 -17.87 -1.17 -1.28
C LEU A 7 -18.35 0.20 -1.80
N GLY A 8 -19.19 0.92 -1.07
CA GLY A 8 -19.73 2.20 -1.52
C GLY A 8 -18.65 3.25 -1.87
N ASP A 9 -17.56 3.28 -1.12
CA ASP A 9 -16.45 4.19 -1.38
C ASP A 9 -15.54 3.72 -2.52
N VAL A 10 -15.42 2.42 -2.74
CA VAL A 10 -14.59 1.85 -3.83
C VAL A 10 -15.19 2.22 -5.19
N TYR A 11 -16.49 2.09 -5.35
CA TYR A 11 -17.18 2.44 -6.60
C TYR A 11 -17.12 3.94 -6.91
N LYS A 12 -17.16 4.80 -5.91
CA LYS A 12 -17.06 6.25 -6.07
C LYS A 12 -15.67 6.73 -6.50
N ARG A 13 -14.64 5.93 -6.28
CA ARG A 13 -13.24 6.26 -6.61
C ARG A 13 -12.75 5.65 -7.91
N GLN A 14 -13.64 5.13 -8.75
CA GLN A 14 -13.28 4.47 -10.00
C GLN A 14 -13.52 5.39 -11.21
N PHE A 15 -12.63 5.29 -12.20
CA PHE A 15 -12.88 5.84 -13.53
C PHE A 15 -13.49 4.76 -14.42
N TYR A 16 -14.72 4.98 -14.84
CA TYR A 16 -15.42 4.10 -15.78
C TYR A 16 -15.16 4.57 -17.21
N ILE A 17 -14.72 3.65 -18.06
CA ILE A 17 -14.66 3.85 -19.52
C ILE A 17 -16.06 3.62 -20.11
N ASN A 18 -16.73 2.58 -19.60
CA ASN A 18 -18.14 2.25 -19.84
C ASN A 18 -18.66 1.37 -18.70
N ASP A 19 -19.89 0.89 -18.79
CA ASP A 19 -20.55 0.11 -17.72
C ASP A 19 -19.80 -1.18 -17.32
N ASN A 20 -18.93 -1.70 -18.19
CA ASN A 20 -18.22 -2.96 -17.99
C ASN A 20 -16.70 -2.80 -17.85
N ILE A 21 -16.15 -1.61 -18.13
CA ILE A 21 -14.71 -1.36 -18.15
C ILE A 21 -14.36 -0.20 -17.25
N VAL A 22 -13.49 -0.46 -16.28
CA VAL A 22 -12.92 0.54 -15.37
C VAL A 22 -11.40 0.63 -15.54
N LEU A 23 -10.83 1.79 -15.29
CA LEU A 23 -9.40 1.92 -15.12
C LEU A 23 -8.96 1.19 -13.85
N ARG A 24 -7.81 0.53 -13.88
CA ARG A 24 -7.28 -0.25 -12.76
C ARG A 24 -7.11 0.61 -11.52
N THR A 25 -7.79 0.27 -10.44
CA THR A 25 -7.82 1.03 -9.18
C THR A 25 -6.71 0.68 -8.21
N GLN A 26 -6.15 -0.53 -8.35
CA GLN A 26 -5.12 -1.09 -7.46
C GLN A 26 -4.41 -2.28 -8.13
N THR A 27 -3.23 -2.64 -7.60
CA THR A 27 -2.45 -3.78 -8.10
C THR A 27 -2.79 -5.09 -7.37
N SER A 28 -3.63 -5.09 -6.34
CA SER A 28 -4.05 -6.26 -5.53
C SER A 28 -4.56 -7.46 -6.35
N PRO A 29 -5.30 -7.30 -7.47
CA PRO A 29 -5.74 -8.45 -8.26
C PRO A 29 -4.60 -9.34 -8.78
N VAL A 30 -3.37 -8.82 -8.86
CA VAL A 30 -2.20 -9.64 -9.25
C VAL A 30 -1.90 -10.69 -8.19
N GLN A 31 -2.11 -10.40 -6.90
CA GLN A 31 -1.91 -11.35 -5.81
C GLN A 31 -2.78 -12.59 -6.00
N ILE A 32 -4.07 -12.39 -6.31
CA ILE A 32 -5.02 -13.47 -6.57
C ILE A 32 -4.59 -14.30 -7.80
N ARG A 33 -4.25 -13.63 -8.91
CA ARG A 33 -3.82 -14.31 -10.15
C ARG A 33 -2.56 -15.12 -9.98
N VAL A 34 -1.67 -14.73 -9.07
CA VAL A 34 -0.47 -15.51 -8.73
C VAL A 34 -0.83 -16.70 -7.87
N MET A 35 -1.64 -16.51 -6.81
CA MET A 35 -2.09 -17.59 -5.94
C MET A 35 -2.92 -18.66 -6.67
N GLU A 36 -3.68 -18.27 -7.70
CA GLU A 36 -4.40 -19.22 -8.57
C GLU A 36 -3.48 -20.08 -9.46
N LYS A 37 -2.27 -19.60 -9.75
CA LYS A 37 -1.32 -20.25 -10.68
C LYS A 37 -0.14 -20.93 -10.01
N GLN A 38 0.17 -20.54 -8.79
CA GLN A 38 1.34 -21.00 -8.05
C GLN A 38 0.92 -21.53 -6.68
N LYS A 39 1.58 -22.58 -6.24
CA LYS A 39 1.46 -23.07 -4.85
C LYS A 39 2.50 -22.38 -3.97
N PRO A 40 2.23 -22.24 -2.68
CA PRO A 40 3.23 -21.77 -1.72
C PRO A 40 4.52 -22.64 -1.76
N PRO A 41 5.69 -22.04 -1.48
CA PRO A 41 5.89 -20.67 -0.98
C PRO A 41 5.79 -19.62 -2.09
N ILE A 42 5.07 -18.53 -1.81
CA ILE A 42 4.88 -17.39 -2.72
C ILE A 42 5.52 -16.15 -2.10
N ARG A 43 6.36 -15.47 -2.85
CA ARG A 43 6.95 -14.18 -2.48
C ARG A 43 7.03 -13.31 -3.72
N ILE A 44 6.19 -12.30 -3.79
CA ILE A 44 6.10 -11.42 -4.96
C ILE A 44 6.00 -9.94 -4.55
N ILE A 45 6.42 -9.08 -5.46
CA ILE A 45 6.07 -7.67 -5.50
C ILE A 45 5.37 -7.38 -6.84
N SER A 46 4.35 -6.52 -6.79
CA SER A 46 3.55 -6.16 -7.98
C SER A 46 3.49 -4.64 -8.11
N PRO A 47 4.42 -4.02 -8.83
CA PRO A 47 4.32 -2.61 -9.16
C PRO A 47 3.36 -2.38 -10.32
N GLY A 48 2.67 -1.24 -10.31
CA GLY A 48 1.81 -0.88 -11.42
C GLY A 48 1.17 0.49 -11.28
N ARG A 49 0.81 1.06 -12.43
CA ARG A 49 0.04 2.29 -12.53
C ARG A 49 -1.40 2.03 -12.13
N VAL A 50 -1.98 2.90 -11.32
CA VAL A 50 -3.35 2.81 -10.84
C VAL A 50 -4.06 4.14 -10.95
N TYR A 51 -5.40 4.10 -10.91
CA TYR A 51 -6.25 5.25 -11.15
C TYR A 51 -7.34 5.34 -10.09
N ARG A 52 -7.53 6.54 -9.53
CA ARG A 52 -8.62 6.84 -8.58
C ARG A 52 -9.19 8.21 -8.87
N SER A 53 -10.50 8.36 -8.75
CA SER A 53 -11.17 9.64 -8.98
C SER A 53 -11.01 10.60 -7.79
N ASP A 54 -9.78 10.71 -7.28
CA ASP A 54 -9.44 11.65 -6.22
C ASP A 54 -9.19 13.04 -6.80
N ALA A 55 -9.49 14.07 -6.01
CA ALA A 55 -9.16 15.44 -6.37
C ALA A 55 -7.63 15.64 -6.37
N VAL A 56 -7.13 16.41 -7.32
CA VAL A 56 -5.70 16.72 -7.43
C VAL A 56 -5.31 17.71 -6.35
N ASP A 57 -4.37 17.33 -5.50
CA ASP A 57 -3.75 18.21 -4.51
C ASP A 57 -2.25 17.88 -4.34
N ALA A 58 -1.59 18.50 -3.38
CA ALA A 58 -0.18 18.26 -3.09
C ALA A 58 0.14 16.82 -2.64
N THR A 59 -0.87 16.02 -2.28
CA THR A 59 -0.72 14.67 -1.70
C THR A 59 -1.51 13.60 -2.45
N HIS A 60 -2.34 13.99 -3.43
CA HIS A 60 -3.19 13.09 -4.21
C HIS A 60 -3.10 13.41 -5.70
N SER A 61 -3.05 12.34 -6.50
CA SER A 61 -3.17 12.38 -7.95
C SER A 61 -4.16 11.31 -8.42
N PRO A 62 -5.00 11.58 -9.43
CA PRO A 62 -5.90 10.58 -10.00
C PRO A 62 -5.17 9.43 -10.69
N LEU A 63 -3.92 9.63 -11.04
CA LEU A 63 -2.99 8.64 -11.56
C LEU A 63 -1.79 8.58 -10.62
N PHE A 64 -1.44 7.39 -10.15
CA PHE A 64 -0.24 7.17 -9.34
C PHE A 64 0.25 5.73 -9.50
N HIS A 65 1.38 5.41 -8.88
CA HIS A 65 1.95 4.07 -8.91
C HIS A 65 1.80 3.41 -7.55
N GLN A 66 1.34 2.17 -7.58
CA GLN A 66 1.22 1.34 -6.39
C GLN A 66 2.19 0.16 -6.49
N ILE A 67 2.80 -0.19 -5.36
CA ILE A 67 3.57 -1.42 -5.21
C ILE A 67 2.89 -2.24 -4.13
N GLU A 68 2.54 -3.46 -4.46
CA GLU A 68 2.04 -4.44 -3.49
C GLU A 68 3.00 -5.60 -3.33
N GLY A 69 3.10 -6.09 -2.10
CA GLY A 69 3.85 -7.28 -1.74
C GLY A 69 2.91 -8.35 -1.19
N LEU A 70 3.24 -9.61 -1.50
CA LEU A 70 2.55 -10.78 -0.96
C LEU A 70 3.60 -11.82 -0.55
N VAL A 71 3.43 -12.36 0.64
CA VAL A 71 4.15 -13.52 1.13
C VAL A 71 3.13 -14.54 1.60
N VAL A 72 3.21 -15.79 1.11
CA VAL A 72 2.41 -16.93 1.58
C VAL A 72 3.35 -18.11 1.76
N ASP A 73 3.39 -18.65 2.98
CA ASP A 73 4.23 -19.81 3.32
C ASP A 73 3.68 -20.46 4.59
N LYS A 74 4.28 -21.57 5.04
CA LYS A 74 3.93 -22.20 6.29
C LYS A 74 4.36 -21.34 7.48
N GLY A 75 3.47 -21.16 8.44
CA GLY A 75 3.78 -20.53 9.71
C GLY A 75 4.10 -19.04 9.66
N ILE A 76 3.71 -18.33 8.61
CA ILE A 76 3.84 -16.87 8.53
C ILE A 76 2.94 -16.21 9.57
N THR A 77 3.50 -15.28 10.32
CA THR A 77 2.84 -14.58 11.42
C THR A 77 2.73 -13.07 11.20
N PHE A 78 1.92 -12.41 12.01
CA PHE A 78 1.87 -10.95 12.05
C PHE A 78 3.19 -10.32 12.53
N ALA A 79 3.97 -11.08 13.33
CA ALA A 79 5.31 -10.65 13.75
C ALA A 79 6.29 -10.60 12.57
N ASP A 80 6.20 -11.56 11.62
CA ASP A 80 7.01 -11.56 10.41
C ASP A 80 6.67 -10.36 9.52
N LEU A 81 5.37 -10.03 9.38
CA LEU A 81 4.93 -8.82 8.70
C LEU A 81 5.54 -7.57 9.35
N LYS A 82 5.41 -7.43 10.67
CA LYS A 82 5.97 -6.28 11.41
C LYS A 82 7.48 -6.17 11.22
N GLY A 83 8.22 -7.25 11.42
CA GLY A 83 9.68 -7.26 11.27
C GLY A 83 10.12 -6.92 9.84
N THR A 84 9.39 -7.41 8.83
CA THR A 84 9.63 -7.09 7.43
C THR A 84 9.45 -5.60 7.17
N LEU A 85 8.35 -5.01 7.66
CA LEU A 85 8.04 -3.59 7.43
C LEU A 85 8.94 -2.66 8.22
N GLU A 86 9.30 -2.99 9.45
CA GLU A 86 10.28 -2.23 10.23
C GLU A 86 11.65 -2.22 9.54
N THR A 87 12.09 -3.37 9.05
CA THR A 87 13.35 -3.48 8.26
C THR A 87 13.28 -2.66 6.97
N PHE A 88 12.17 -2.74 6.25
CA PHE A 88 11.94 -1.95 5.04
C PHE A 88 12.03 -0.44 5.32
N VAL A 89 11.33 0.03 6.35
CA VAL A 89 11.32 1.46 6.72
C VAL A 89 12.72 1.94 7.12
N LYS A 90 13.43 1.17 7.95
CA LYS A 90 14.79 1.51 8.36
C LYS A 90 15.76 1.58 7.19
N ARG A 91 15.71 0.62 6.28
CA ARG A 91 16.56 0.63 5.06
C ARG A 91 16.23 1.79 4.12
N LEU A 92 14.96 2.21 4.07
CA LEU A 92 14.51 3.26 3.16
C LEU A 92 14.77 4.67 3.70
N TYR A 93 14.55 4.86 5.01
CA TYR A 93 14.54 6.18 5.66
C TYR A 93 15.60 6.37 6.74
N GLY A 94 16.39 5.35 7.05
CA GLY A 94 17.46 5.37 8.06
C GLY A 94 17.10 4.60 9.33
N GLU A 95 18.12 4.13 10.04
CA GLU A 95 18.02 3.25 11.22
C GLU A 95 17.22 3.88 12.38
N ASP A 96 17.25 5.21 12.51
CA ASP A 96 16.52 5.95 13.55
C ASP A 96 15.02 6.11 13.27
N SER A 97 14.53 5.54 12.17
CA SER A 97 13.10 5.66 11.80
C SER A 97 12.21 4.91 12.78
N VAL A 98 11.23 5.60 13.33
CA VAL A 98 10.25 5.03 14.25
C VAL A 98 8.97 4.70 13.49
N VAL A 99 8.49 3.48 13.66
CA VAL A 99 7.31 2.94 12.99
C VAL A 99 6.18 2.74 13.98
N ARG A 100 4.95 3.03 13.57
CA ARG A 100 3.73 2.77 14.32
C ARG A 100 2.75 1.99 13.46
N PHE A 101 2.17 0.92 14.01
CA PHE A 101 1.09 0.16 13.39
C PHE A 101 -0.23 0.58 14.02
N ARG A 102 -1.16 1.06 13.21
CA ARG A 102 -2.52 1.39 13.63
C ARG A 102 -3.49 0.31 13.12
N PRO A 103 -4.35 -0.26 13.98
CA PRO A 103 -5.39 -1.16 13.51
C PRO A 103 -6.25 -0.50 12.43
N HIS A 104 -6.53 -1.26 11.38
CA HIS A 104 -7.39 -0.84 10.29
C HIS A 104 -8.23 -2.01 9.79
N HIS A 105 -9.16 -1.78 8.89
CA HIS A 105 -9.95 -2.83 8.26
C HIS A 105 -9.80 -2.80 6.74
N PHE A 106 -9.33 -3.93 6.19
CA PHE A 106 -9.40 -4.21 4.76
C PHE A 106 -10.15 -5.53 4.57
N PRO A 107 -11.05 -5.64 3.56
CA PRO A 107 -11.92 -6.82 3.40
C PRO A 107 -11.17 -8.11 3.02
N PHE A 108 -9.91 -8.01 2.63
CA PHE A 108 -9.06 -9.12 2.16
C PHE A 108 -7.90 -9.45 3.10
N THR A 109 -7.79 -8.76 4.24
CA THR A 109 -6.79 -9.05 5.29
C THR A 109 -7.41 -9.00 6.68
N GLU A 110 -6.93 -9.89 7.58
CA GLU A 110 -7.33 -9.95 8.99
C GLU A 110 -6.23 -10.65 9.83
N PRO A 111 -5.63 -9.98 10.83
CA PRO A 111 -5.77 -8.56 11.15
C PRO A 111 -5.16 -7.65 10.08
N SER A 112 -5.69 -6.42 10.02
CA SER A 112 -5.20 -5.37 9.12
C SER A 112 -4.62 -4.20 9.91
N ALA A 113 -3.66 -3.51 9.31
CA ALA A 113 -3.05 -2.32 9.90
C ALA A 113 -2.66 -1.31 8.82
N GLU A 114 -2.64 -0.05 9.21
CA GLU A 114 -1.90 1.01 8.52
C GLU A 114 -0.57 1.23 9.22
N VAL A 115 0.44 1.57 8.46
CA VAL A 115 1.79 1.82 8.95
C VAL A 115 2.14 3.29 8.78
N ASP A 116 2.44 3.91 9.90
CA ASP A 116 2.91 5.29 9.95
C ASP A 116 4.40 5.32 10.31
N VAL A 117 5.11 6.29 9.75
CA VAL A 117 6.47 6.64 10.14
C VAL A 117 6.44 7.97 10.87
N GLN A 118 7.21 8.10 11.94
CA GLN A 118 7.37 9.37 12.64
C GLN A 118 7.81 10.47 11.67
N CYS A 119 7.15 11.61 11.74
CA CYS A 119 7.45 12.73 10.86
C CYS A 119 8.90 13.19 11.03
N PHE A 120 9.65 13.12 9.96
CA PHE A 120 11.08 13.47 9.95
C PHE A 120 11.35 14.95 10.18
N ASN A 121 10.41 15.80 9.77
CA ASN A 121 10.58 17.25 9.89
C ASN A 121 10.42 17.71 11.34
N CYS A 122 9.43 17.18 12.06
CA CYS A 122 9.13 17.62 13.43
C CYS A 122 9.45 16.57 14.51
N LYS A 123 9.93 15.38 14.11
CA LYS A 123 10.26 14.28 15.04
C LYS A 123 9.14 13.96 16.04
N GLY A 124 7.90 13.99 15.55
CA GLY A 124 6.72 13.69 16.35
C GLY A 124 6.05 14.90 17.03
N ALA A 125 6.65 16.09 17.01
CA ALA A 125 6.10 17.29 17.66
C ALA A 125 4.86 17.87 16.97
N GLY A 126 4.63 17.50 15.72
CA GLY A 126 3.59 18.07 14.87
C GLY A 126 4.10 19.25 14.02
N CYS A 127 3.77 19.26 12.74
CA CYS A 127 4.08 20.34 11.82
C CYS A 127 3.12 20.34 10.63
N ARG A 128 3.24 21.33 9.75
CA ARG A 128 2.40 21.45 8.55
C ARG A 128 2.47 20.21 7.66
N LEU A 129 3.65 19.59 7.51
CA LEU A 129 3.85 18.41 6.66
C LEU A 129 3.04 17.20 7.14
N CYS A 130 3.02 16.94 8.44
CA CYS A 130 2.24 15.85 9.04
C CYS A 130 0.86 16.30 9.53
N LYS A 131 0.39 17.48 9.11
CA LYS A 131 -0.90 18.07 9.53
C LYS A 131 -1.04 18.14 11.08
N ASN A 132 0.05 18.41 11.77
CA ASN A 132 0.20 18.46 13.24
C ASN A 132 0.03 17.11 13.97
N GLU A 133 -0.02 16.00 13.26
CA GLU A 133 -0.15 14.68 13.89
C GLU A 133 1.17 14.08 14.38
N GLY A 134 2.31 14.57 13.88
CA GLY A 134 3.64 14.02 14.20
C GLY A 134 3.97 12.72 13.46
N TRP A 135 3.03 12.16 12.69
CA TRP A 135 3.14 10.90 11.96
C TRP A 135 2.69 11.03 10.50
N ILE A 136 3.25 10.20 9.64
CA ILE A 136 2.91 10.16 8.21
C ILE A 136 2.61 8.72 7.84
N GLU A 137 1.39 8.45 7.38
CA GLU A 137 0.99 7.16 6.83
C GLU A 137 1.76 6.87 5.53
N ILE A 138 2.32 5.67 5.43
CA ILE A 138 3.11 5.24 4.26
C ILE A 138 2.50 4.06 3.52
N LEU A 139 1.83 3.13 4.21
CA LEU A 139 1.27 1.92 3.59
C LEU A 139 0.17 1.27 4.43
N GLY A 140 -0.65 0.46 3.75
CA GLY A 140 -1.55 -0.49 4.38
C GLY A 140 -1.01 -1.91 4.31
N CYS A 141 -1.31 -2.74 5.32
CA CYS A 141 -0.86 -4.12 5.38
C CYS A 141 -1.81 -5.00 6.21
N GLY A 142 -1.61 -6.31 6.15
CA GLY A 142 -2.33 -7.26 7.00
C GLY A 142 -2.03 -8.70 6.65
N MET A 143 -2.50 -9.60 7.51
CA MET A 143 -2.48 -11.04 7.21
C MET A 143 -3.54 -11.34 6.14
N VAL A 144 -3.18 -12.16 5.17
CA VAL A 144 -4.14 -12.57 4.11
C VAL A 144 -5.31 -13.30 4.77
N HIS A 145 -6.52 -12.83 4.48
CA HIS A 145 -7.72 -13.43 5.05
C HIS A 145 -7.85 -14.90 4.61
N PRO A 146 -8.14 -15.85 5.53
CA PRO A 146 -8.23 -17.28 5.20
C PRO A 146 -9.11 -17.56 3.99
N LYS A 147 -10.24 -16.85 3.87
CA LYS A 147 -11.16 -16.99 2.72
C LYS A 147 -10.54 -16.64 1.37
N VAL A 148 -9.54 -15.75 1.35
CA VAL A 148 -8.80 -15.41 0.13
C VAL A 148 -7.91 -16.58 -0.29
N LEU A 149 -7.24 -17.23 0.67
CA LEU A 149 -6.44 -18.45 0.43
C LEU A 149 -7.31 -19.59 -0.09
N GLU A 150 -8.43 -19.88 0.58
CA GLU A 150 -9.39 -20.91 0.15
C GLU A 150 -9.88 -20.67 -1.28
N ASN A 151 -10.25 -19.44 -1.63
CA ASN A 151 -10.70 -19.09 -2.98
C ASN A 151 -9.62 -19.29 -4.06
N CYS A 152 -8.35 -19.32 -3.65
CA CYS A 152 -7.21 -19.63 -4.53
C CYS A 152 -6.75 -21.10 -4.43
N ASN A 153 -7.53 -21.98 -3.79
CA ASN A 153 -7.19 -23.41 -3.56
C ASN A 153 -5.89 -23.60 -2.76
N ILE A 154 -5.64 -22.72 -1.80
CA ILE A 154 -4.55 -22.81 -0.81
C ILE A 154 -5.19 -23.11 0.54
N ASP A 155 -4.75 -24.16 1.21
CA ASP A 155 -5.27 -24.58 2.49
C ASP A 155 -4.85 -23.60 3.61
N PRO A 156 -5.78 -22.87 4.26
CA PRO A 156 -5.45 -21.90 5.29
C PRO A 156 -5.04 -22.56 6.63
N GLU A 157 -5.27 -23.84 6.83
CA GLU A 157 -4.78 -24.59 7.99
C GLU A 157 -3.28 -24.92 7.85
N GLU A 158 -2.78 -25.01 6.61
CA GLU A 158 -1.38 -25.31 6.32
C GLU A 158 -0.55 -24.05 6.05
N TYR A 159 -1.15 -23.06 5.39
CA TYR A 159 -0.48 -21.86 4.90
C TYR A 159 -1.12 -20.59 5.46
N THR A 160 -0.26 -19.66 5.81
CA THR A 160 -0.63 -18.31 6.19
C THR A 160 0.16 -17.31 5.34
N GLY A 161 -0.22 -16.05 5.35
CA GLY A 161 0.52 -15.06 4.58
C GLY A 161 0.20 -13.65 5.01
N PHE A 162 0.99 -12.71 4.51
CA PHE A 162 0.72 -11.29 4.66
C PHE A 162 0.81 -10.57 3.32
N ALA A 163 0.08 -9.47 3.24
CA ALA A 163 0.11 -8.55 2.12
C ALA A 163 0.37 -7.12 2.60
N LEU A 164 0.96 -6.32 1.73
CA LEU A 164 1.18 -4.90 1.94
C LEU A 164 0.97 -4.13 0.64
N GLY A 165 0.59 -2.86 0.75
CA GLY A 165 0.41 -2.00 -0.43
C GLY A 165 0.79 -0.56 -0.12
N LEU A 166 1.69 0.01 -0.94
CA LEU A 166 2.17 1.38 -0.78
C LEU A 166 2.09 2.17 -2.10
N GLY A 167 1.91 3.49 -1.98
CA GLY A 167 2.01 4.44 -3.09
C GLY A 167 3.47 4.84 -3.31
N LEU A 168 4.00 4.60 -4.52
CA LEU A 168 5.40 4.87 -4.85
C LEU A 168 5.73 6.36 -4.72
N GLU A 169 4.83 7.24 -5.14
CA GLU A 169 5.02 8.69 -5.07
C GLU A 169 5.20 9.17 -3.64
N ARG A 170 4.41 8.67 -2.69
CA ARG A 170 4.57 9.03 -1.26
C ARG A 170 5.93 8.62 -0.73
N VAL A 171 6.43 7.48 -1.14
CA VAL A 171 7.78 7.00 -0.79
C VAL A 171 8.85 7.91 -1.40
N ALA A 172 8.71 8.25 -2.69
CA ALA A 172 9.63 9.12 -3.40
C ALA A 172 9.63 10.56 -2.83
N MET A 173 8.44 11.12 -2.58
CA MET A 173 8.30 12.43 -1.92
C MET A 173 9.09 12.48 -0.62
N ARG A 174 8.96 11.42 0.18
CA ARG A 174 9.68 11.32 1.45
C ARG A 174 11.19 11.16 1.26
N ARG A 175 11.60 10.32 0.30
CA ARG A 175 13.02 10.02 0.03
C ARG A 175 13.79 11.24 -0.46
N TYR A 176 13.14 12.05 -1.29
CA TYR A 176 13.76 13.18 -2.00
C TYR A 176 13.30 14.55 -1.51
N ASN A 177 12.57 14.63 -0.39
CA ASN A 177 12.01 15.86 0.18
C ASN A 177 11.15 16.67 -0.81
N ILE A 178 10.34 15.98 -1.60
CA ILE A 178 9.39 16.59 -2.52
C ILE A 178 8.10 16.87 -1.75
N ASP A 179 7.64 18.09 -1.73
CA ASP A 179 6.49 18.54 -0.94
C ASP A 179 5.17 18.59 -1.71
N ASP A 180 5.22 18.39 -3.03
CA ASP A 180 4.05 18.43 -3.90
C ASP A 180 4.07 17.29 -4.93
N MET A 181 3.07 16.40 -4.86
CA MET A 181 2.94 15.24 -5.76
C MET A 181 2.74 15.65 -7.22
N ARG A 182 2.17 16.82 -7.49
CA ARG A 182 1.92 17.31 -8.86
C ARG A 182 3.20 17.44 -9.67
N LEU A 183 4.32 17.75 -9.02
CA LEU A 183 5.64 17.89 -9.65
C LEU A 183 6.08 16.65 -10.41
N PHE A 184 5.65 15.45 -9.98
CA PHE A 184 5.96 14.21 -10.70
C PHE A 184 5.31 14.12 -12.09
N TYR A 185 4.24 14.88 -12.31
CA TYR A 185 3.38 14.75 -13.48
C TYR A 185 3.35 16.00 -14.38
N GLU A 186 3.94 17.12 -13.93
CA GLU A 186 4.01 18.37 -14.68
C GLU A 186 5.06 18.33 -15.79
N ASN A 187 5.93 17.33 -15.81
CA ASN A 187 7.01 17.17 -16.79
C ASN A 187 7.94 18.38 -16.90
N ASP A 188 8.17 19.08 -15.79
CA ASP A 188 9.10 20.22 -15.73
C ASP A 188 10.55 19.72 -15.70
N VAL A 189 11.32 20.03 -16.73
CA VAL A 189 12.72 19.63 -16.87
C VAL A 189 13.57 20.14 -15.69
N ARG A 190 13.27 21.32 -15.14
CA ARG A 190 13.98 21.89 -13.99
C ARG A 190 13.78 21.06 -12.73
N PHE A 191 12.61 20.44 -12.59
CA PHE A 191 12.34 19.49 -11.50
C PHE A 191 13.07 18.17 -11.76
N LEU A 192 12.91 17.59 -12.97
CA LEU A 192 13.47 16.28 -13.31
C LEU A 192 15.01 16.27 -13.28
N SER A 193 15.68 17.39 -13.57
CA SER A 193 17.15 17.48 -13.55
C SER A 193 17.77 17.58 -12.13
N GLN A 194 16.97 17.54 -11.09
CA GLN A 194 17.46 17.56 -9.71
C GLN A 194 17.83 16.16 -9.17
N PHE A 195 17.50 15.10 -9.93
CA PHE A 195 17.63 13.70 -9.50
C PHE A 195 18.53 12.87 -10.39
#